data_1bd5f1c6b3872b441ec4451bb2d595e5
#
_entry.id   1bd5f1c6b3872b441ec4451bb2d595e5
#
_cell.length_a   1.000
_cell.length_b   1.000
_cell.length_c   1.000
_cell.angle_alpha   90.00
_cell.angle_beta   90.00
_cell.angle_gamma   90.00
#
_symmetry.space_group_name_H-M   'P 1'
#
loop_
_entity.id
_entity.type
_entity.pdbx_description
1 polymer ?
#
loop_
_entity_poly.entity_id
_entity_poly.type
_entity_poly.pdbx_seq_one_letter_code
_entity_poly.pdbx_strand_id
1 'polypeptide(L)'
;MTVDGKVHFGVLLEESGVSLVLGLMTGERVTILKKNIEQRRTDEVSGMPVVSSVLSPQDVADLTTFLLAQRAAPQSRPAAALERGVVVTPLPDRVRVTIAGKLFTEYHYRQCENPFLYPVIGPYGIGMTRNYPSKRVPGESQDHPHHTSIWFGHDGLNGVDFWRSTAPRHGRVVQRELGRTVSGNDRGVLETT
;
A
#
# COMPACT_ATOMS: atom_id res chain seq x y z
N MET A 1 -15.15 -16.47 21.91
CA MET A 1 -14.25 -17.54 22.37
C MET A 1 -14.61 -18.80 21.60
N THR A 2 -13.66 -19.54 21.18
CA THR A 2 -13.83 -20.82 20.48
C THR A 2 -13.70 -21.98 21.46
N VAL A 3 -14.21 -23.15 21.09
CA VAL A 3 -14.19 -24.37 21.94
C VAL A 3 -12.79 -24.85 22.31
N ASP A 4 -11.75 -24.41 21.56
CA ASP A 4 -10.33 -24.64 21.89
C ASP A 4 -9.75 -23.54 22.82
N GLY A 5 -10.60 -22.68 23.38
CA GLY A 5 -10.21 -21.64 24.33
C GLY A 5 -9.61 -20.39 23.72
N LYS A 6 -9.51 -20.27 22.38
CA LYS A 6 -8.96 -19.06 21.74
C LYS A 6 -9.98 -17.94 21.74
N VAL A 7 -9.51 -16.74 22.02
CA VAL A 7 -10.30 -15.52 21.94
C VAL A 7 -9.89 -14.76 20.67
N HIS A 8 -10.84 -14.52 19.77
CA HIS A 8 -10.65 -13.68 18.59
C HIS A 8 -11.39 -12.37 18.82
N PHE A 9 -10.70 -11.24 18.59
CA PHE A 9 -11.27 -9.91 18.65
C PHE A 9 -11.07 -9.23 17.30
N GLY A 10 -12.16 -8.73 16.72
CA GLY A 10 -12.12 -8.10 15.42
C GLY A 10 -13.50 -7.63 14.93
N VAL A 11 -13.50 -7.03 13.76
CA VAL A 11 -14.73 -6.57 13.09
C VAL A 11 -15.32 -7.72 12.29
N LEU A 12 -16.63 -7.93 12.41
CA LEU A 12 -17.33 -8.90 11.60
C LEU A 12 -17.39 -8.40 10.15
N LEU A 13 -16.72 -9.11 9.24
CA LEU A 13 -16.69 -8.79 7.82
C LEU A 13 -17.77 -9.52 7.03
N GLU A 14 -17.94 -10.81 7.34
CA GLU A 14 -18.90 -11.67 6.64
C GLU A 14 -19.51 -12.67 7.64
N GLU A 15 -20.77 -13.01 7.44
CA GLU A 15 -21.46 -14.08 8.20
C GLU A 15 -22.30 -14.92 7.25
N SER A 16 -22.09 -16.24 7.32
CA SER A 16 -22.86 -17.23 6.59
C SER A 16 -23.66 -18.15 7.55
N GLY A 17 -24.41 -19.09 7.03
CA GLY A 17 -25.08 -20.11 7.85
C GLY A 17 -24.12 -20.99 8.65
N VAL A 18 -22.87 -21.18 8.19
CA VAL A 18 -21.91 -22.14 8.75
C VAL A 18 -20.65 -21.49 9.34
N SER A 19 -20.33 -20.27 8.96
CA SER A 19 -19.10 -19.58 9.39
C SER A 19 -19.27 -18.08 9.52
N LEU A 20 -18.35 -17.45 10.23
CA LEU A 20 -18.15 -16.01 10.23
C LEU A 20 -16.67 -15.66 9.95
N VAL A 21 -16.46 -14.51 9.33
CA VAL A 21 -15.14 -13.98 9.01
C VAL A 21 -14.92 -12.71 9.83
N LEU A 22 -13.88 -12.71 10.65
CA LEU A 22 -13.44 -11.54 11.43
C LEU A 22 -12.23 -10.91 10.77
N GLY A 23 -12.24 -9.59 10.63
CA GLY A 23 -11.06 -8.78 10.37
C GLY A 23 -10.40 -8.40 11.69
N LEU A 24 -9.20 -8.92 11.93
CA LEU A 24 -8.44 -8.61 13.13
C LEU A 24 -7.80 -7.21 13.05
N MET A 25 -7.42 -6.65 14.19
CA MET A 25 -6.69 -5.36 14.25
C MET A 25 -5.32 -5.42 13.57
N THR A 26 -4.77 -6.62 13.37
CA THR A 26 -3.54 -6.86 12.60
C THR A 26 -3.72 -6.75 11.08
N GLY A 27 -4.96 -6.60 10.59
CA GLY A 27 -5.31 -6.65 9.17
C GLY A 27 -5.54 -8.05 8.62
N GLU A 28 -5.33 -9.08 9.42
CA GLU A 28 -5.59 -10.46 9.02
C GLU A 28 -7.09 -10.78 9.05
N ARG A 29 -7.49 -11.74 8.21
CA ARG A 29 -8.85 -12.28 8.20
C ARG A 29 -8.85 -13.69 8.78
N VAL A 30 -9.73 -13.93 9.74
CA VAL A 30 -9.89 -15.25 10.37
C VAL A 30 -11.30 -15.75 10.12
N THR A 31 -11.40 -16.93 9.51
CA THR A 31 -12.67 -17.63 9.31
C THR A 31 -12.91 -18.60 10.47
N ILE A 32 -14.03 -18.46 11.17
CA ILE A 32 -14.40 -19.29 12.30
C ILE A 32 -15.70 -20.03 11.96
N LEU A 33 -15.68 -21.36 12.06
CA LEU A 33 -16.89 -22.16 11.90
C LEU A 33 -17.82 -21.95 13.11
N LYS A 34 -19.10 -21.70 12.88
CA LYS A 34 -20.08 -21.44 13.96
C LYS A 34 -20.15 -22.57 14.98
N LYS A 35 -19.97 -23.82 14.55
CA LYS A 35 -19.90 -24.97 15.46
C LYS A 35 -18.73 -24.94 16.46
N ASN A 36 -17.70 -24.17 16.16
CA ASN A 36 -16.52 -24.03 17.00
C ASN A 36 -16.61 -22.79 17.93
N ILE A 37 -17.73 -22.07 17.91
CA ILE A 37 -17.91 -20.88 18.75
C ILE A 37 -18.63 -21.32 20.01
N GLU A 38 -17.94 -21.19 21.13
CA GLU A 38 -18.51 -21.43 22.45
C GLU A 38 -19.25 -20.19 22.98
N GLN A 39 -18.62 -19.02 22.79
CA GLN A 39 -19.20 -17.75 23.24
C GLN A 39 -18.94 -16.64 22.21
N ARG A 40 -19.98 -15.87 21.91
CA ARG A 40 -19.91 -14.67 21.09
C ARG A 40 -20.43 -13.49 21.90
N ARG A 41 -19.69 -12.39 21.84
CA ARG A 41 -20.08 -11.10 22.38
C ARG A 41 -19.94 -10.03 21.28
N THR A 42 -20.87 -9.15 21.18
CA THR A 42 -20.78 -7.97 20.32
C THR A 42 -20.80 -6.76 21.22
N ASP A 43 -19.74 -5.95 21.14
CA ASP A 43 -19.65 -4.69 21.85
C ASP A 43 -19.88 -3.54 20.86
N GLU A 44 -20.59 -2.51 21.28
CA GLU A 44 -20.82 -1.29 20.49
C GLU A 44 -19.60 -0.37 20.49
N VAL A 45 -18.56 -0.73 21.24
CA VAL A 45 -17.35 0.08 21.39
C VAL A 45 -16.41 -0.21 20.22
N SER A 46 -16.01 0.85 19.53
CA SER A 46 -14.98 0.76 18.48
C SER A 46 -13.66 0.27 19.05
N GLY A 47 -13.00 -0.66 18.34
CA GLY A 47 -11.61 -1.05 18.63
C GLY A 47 -10.57 0.02 18.28
N MET A 48 -11.00 1.16 17.74
CA MET A 48 -10.11 2.30 17.47
C MET A 48 -9.64 2.93 18.78
N PRO A 49 -8.33 3.23 18.89
CA PRO A 49 -7.84 3.98 20.05
C PRO A 49 -8.53 5.36 20.14
N VAL A 50 -8.65 5.89 21.36
CA VAL A 50 -9.22 7.21 21.60
C VAL A 50 -8.25 8.27 21.05
N VAL A 51 -8.51 8.73 19.83
CA VAL A 51 -7.65 9.70 19.14
C VAL A 51 -7.89 11.16 19.56
N SER A 52 -8.97 11.42 20.30
CA SER A 52 -9.33 12.77 20.78
C SER A 52 -8.33 13.39 21.76
N SER A 53 -7.43 12.58 22.34
CA SER A 53 -6.34 13.08 23.21
C SER A 53 -5.09 13.50 22.42
N VAL A 54 -5.02 13.16 21.11
CA VAL A 54 -3.83 13.36 20.27
C VAL A 54 -4.12 14.36 19.14
N LEU A 55 -5.38 14.42 18.67
CA LEU A 55 -5.81 15.31 17.60
C LEU A 55 -6.50 16.56 18.16
N SER A 56 -6.23 17.70 17.54
CA SER A 56 -6.98 18.93 17.84
C SER A 56 -8.44 18.80 17.34
N PRO A 57 -9.37 19.62 17.87
CA PRO A 57 -10.75 19.65 17.36
C PRO A 57 -10.83 19.93 15.85
N GLN A 58 -9.91 20.72 15.31
CA GLN A 58 -9.82 21.00 13.87
C GLN A 58 -9.37 19.76 13.09
N ASP A 59 -8.35 19.04 13.55
CA ASP A 59 -7.89 17.79 12.90
C ASP A 59 -9.00 16.74 12.86
N VAL A 60 -9.80 16.64 13.93
CA VAL A 60 -10.96 15.73 13.97
C VAL A 60 -12.03 16.16 12.97
N ALA A 61 -12.31 17.44 12.86
CA ALA A 61 -13.28 17.97 11.89
C ALA A 61 -12.83 17.73 10.44
N ASP A 62 -11.55 17.97 10.16
CA ASP A 62 -10.96 17.79 8.84
C ASP A 62 -10.95 16.31 8.46
N LEU A 63 -10.55 15.43 9.36
CA LEU A 63 -10.59 13.98 9.16
C LEU A 63 -12.02 13.47 8.95
N THR A 64 -12.97 13.96 9.75
CA THR A 64 -14.38 13.60 9.62
C THR A 64 -14.94 14.05 8.27
N THR A 65 -14.63 15.29 7.85
CA THR A 65 -15.04 15.84 6.56
C THR A 65 -14.46 15.01 5.40
N PHE A 66 -13.18 14.66 5.50
CA PHE A 66 -12.52 13.80 4.52
C PHE A 66 -13.21 12.43 4.41
N LEU A 67 -13.47 11.76 5.55
CA LEU A 67 -14.11 10.45 5.56
C LEU A 67 -15.56 10.48 5.05
N LEU A 68 -16.30 11.53 5.37
CA LEU A 68 -17.65 11.73 4.85
C LEU A 68 -17.65 11.99 3.34
N ALA A 69 -16.70 12.76 2.84
CA ALA A 69 -16.52 12.98 1.40
C ALA A 69 -16.24 11.67 0.65
N GLN A 70 -15.51 10.72 1.26
CA GLN A 70 -15.31 9.38 0.69
C GLN A 70 -16.60 8.55 0.62
N ARG A 71 -17.55 8.77 1.54
CA ARG A 71 -18.88 8.12 1.51
C ARG A 71 -19.82 8.68 0.46
N ALA A 72 -19.71 9.96 0.14
CA ALA A 72 -20.65 10.68 -0.75
C ALA A 72 -20.50 10.32 -2.24
N ALA A 73 -19.44 9.58 -2.61
CA ALA A 73 -19.29 9.06 -3.96
C ALA A 73 -19.46 7.52 -3.96
N PRO A 74 -20.67 7.00 -4.19
CA PRO A 74 -20.77 5.65 -4.74
C PRO A 74 -20.13 5.75 -6.13
N GLN A 75 -18.83 5.52 -6.20
CA GLN A 75 -18.16 5.37 -7.48
C GLN A 75 -18.72 4.07 -8.06
N SER A 76 -19.74 4.22 -8.89
CA SER A 76 -20.10 3.22 -9.88
C SER A 76 -18.83 2.99 -10.70
N ARG A 77 -18.08 2.00 -10.30
CA ARG A 77 -16.93 1.51 -11.06
C ARG A 77 -17.50 1.09 -12.41
N PRO A 78 -17.13 1.72 -13.54
CA PRO A 78 -17.58 1.24 -14.83
C PRO A 78 -17.14 -0.24 -14.92
N ALA A 79 -18.06 -1.14 -15.18
CA ALA A 79 -17.78 -2.58 -15.32
C ALA A 79 -16.63 -2.87 -16.27
N ALA A 80 -16.46 -2.05 -17.30
CA ALA A 80 -15.35 -2.08 -18.25
C ALA A 80 -13.96 -1.86 -17.64
N ALA A 81 -13.85 -1.26 -16.43
CA ALA A 81 -12.56 -1.04 -15.78
C ALA A 81 -12.00 -2.29 -15.07
N LEU A 82 -12.83 -3.31 -14.87
CA LEU A 82 -12.45 -4.58 -14.22
C LEU A 82 -11.89 -5.61 -15.22
N GLU A 83 -12.10 -5.40 -16.52
CA GLU A 83 -11.82 -6.41 -17.54
C GLU A 83 -10.34 -6.53 -17.93
N ARG A 84 -9.45 -5.67 -17.46
CA ARG A 84 -8.04 -5.68 -17.90
C ARG A 84 -7.04 -6.10 -16.83
N GLY A 85 -7.44 -6.30 -15.59
CA GLY A 85 -6.58 -6.78 -14.50
C GLY A 85 -5.32 -5.91 -14.28
N VAL A 86 -4.25 -6.54 -13.88
CA VAL A 86 -2.93 -5.96 -13.69
C VAL A 86 -2.05 -6.28 -14.90
N VAL A 87 -1.56 -5.26 -15.59
CA VAL A 87 -0.67 -5.43 -16.74
C VAL A 87 0.72 -4.92 -16.41
N VAL A 88 1.71 -5.80 -16.56
CA VAL A 88 3.13 -5.50 -16.33
C VAL A 88 3.83 -5.46 -17.68
N THR A 89 4.29 -4.28 -18.08
CA THR A 89 4.86 -4.04 -19.42
C THR A 89 6.32 -3.61 -19.30
N PRO A 90 7.28 -4.45 -19.69
CA PRO A 90 8.66 -4.03 -19.84
C PRO A 90 8.81 -2.97 -20.93
N LEU A 91 9.55 -1.92 -20.62
CA LEU A 91 9.96 -0.85 -21.54
C LEU A 91 11.49 -0.82 -21.59
N PRO A 92 12.12 -0.10 -22.53
CA PRO A 92 13.57 -0.10 -22.69
C PRO A 92 14.34 0.37 -21.45
N ASP A 93 13.76 1.23 -20.61
CA ASP A 93 14.38 1.89 -19.47
C ASP A 93 13.69 1.66 -18.12
N ARG A 94 12.51 1.05 -18.13
CA ARG A 94 11.68 0.83 -16.95
C ARG A 94 10.64 -0.26 -17.18
N VAL A 95 9.92 -0.63 -16.13
CA VAL A 95 8.73 -1.47 -16.26
C VAL A 95 7.50 -0.68 -15.83
N ARG A 96 6.50 -0.62 -16.67
CA ARG A 96 5.22 0.02 -16.37
C ARG A 96 4.22 -0.99 -15.83
N VAL A 97 3.51 -0.61 -14.78
CA VAL A 97 2.41 -1.40 -14.22
C VAL A 97 1.13 -0.58 -14.30
N THR A 98 0.12 -1.16 -14.92
CA THR A 98 -1.23 -0.58 -14.97
C THR A 98 -2.23 -1.51 -14.29
N ILE A 99 -3.26 -0.91 -13.67
CA ILE A 99 -4.40 -1.62 -13.09
C ILE A 99 -5.67 -1.12 -13.77
N ALA A 100 -6.43 -2.02 -14.35
CA ALA A 100 -7.63 -1.68 -15.11
C ALA A 100 -7.37 -0.60 -16.20
N GLY A 101 -6.23 -0.72 -16.88
CA GLY A 101 -5.79 0.20 -17.93
C GLY A 101 -5.26 1.55 -17.45
N LYS A 102 -5.28 1.84 -16.15
CA LYS A 102 -4.74 3.08 -15.54
C LYS A 102 -3.35 2.85 -14.98
N LEU A 103 -2.47 3.85 -15.12
CA LEU A 103 -1.13 3.79 -14.52
C LEU A 103 -1.25 3.62 -13.00
N PHE A 104 -0.57 2.59 -12.48
CA PHE A 104 -0.37 2.38 -11.06
C PHE A 104 1.02 2.84 -10.65
N THR A 105 2.07 2.32 -11.32
CA THR A 105 3.46 2.70 -11.04
C THR A 105 4.39 2.37 -12.21
N GLU A 106 5.59 2.94 -12.18
CA GLU A 106 6.69 2.55 -13.04
C GLU A 106 7.91 2.21 -12.18
N TYR A 107 8.55 1.07 -12.47
CA TYR A 107 9.79 0.65 -11.86
C TYR A 107 10.95 1.16 -12.72
N HIS A 108 11.65 2.15 -12.22
CA HIS A 108 12.82 2.77 -12.84
C HIS A 108 14.09 2.08 -12.37
N TYR A 109 14.92 1.62 -13.28
CA TYR A 109 16.17 0.92 -12.97
C TYR A 109 17.36 1.37 -13.82
N ARG A 110 17.15 2.23 -14.80
CA ARG A 110 18.21 2.81 -15.61
C ARG A 110 18.37 4.29 -15.33
N GLN A 111 19.61 4.77 -15.43
CA GLN A 111 19.95 6.20 -15.26
C GLN A 111 19.48 6.77 -13.91
N CYS A 112 19.49 5.94 -12.86
CA CYS A 112 19.17 6.31 -11.49
C CYS A 112 20.26 5.83 -10.54
N GLU A 113 20.36 6.45 -9.35
CA GLU A 113 21.29 6.03 -8.31
C GLU A 113 20.91 4.65 -7.75
N ASN A 114 19.65 4.46 -7.42
CA ASN A 114 19.06 3.21 -6.96
C ASN A 114 17.75 2.97 -7.72
N PRO A 115 17.37 1.73 -8.01
CA PRO A 115 16.06 1.44 -8.57
C PRO A 115 14.93 1.88 -7.64
N PHE A 116 13.83 2.40 -8.22
CA PHE A 116 12.70 2.91 -7.45
C PHE A 116 11.39 2.80 -8.23
N LEU A 117 10.28 2.89 -7.50
CA LEU A 117 8.93 2.92 -8.05
C LEU A 117 8.39 4.36 -7.99
N TYR A 118 8.04 4.95 -9.14
CA TYR A 118 7.42 6.27 -9.25
C TYR A 118 6.71 6.44 -10.61
N PRO A 119 5.57 7.14 -10.65
CA PRO A 119 4.74 7.50 -9.51
C PRO A 119 4.11 6.27 -8.86
N VAL A 120 3.57 6.40 -7.66
CA VAL A 120 2.67 5.39 -7.07
C VAL A 120 1.30 6.03 -6.96
N ILE A 121 0.34 5.51 -7.73
CA ILE A 121 -0.98 6.12 -7.88
C ILE A 121 -2.03 5.20 -7.25
N GLY A 122 -2.75 5.72 -6.29
CA GLY A 122 -3.81 5.02 -5.59
C GLY A 122 -5.09 4.84 -6.44
N PRO A 123 -6.09 4.15 -5.89
CA PRO A 123 -7.30 3.75 -6.63
C PRO A 123 -8.13 4.93 -7.16
N TYR A 124 -7.97 6.11 -6.59
CA TYR A 124 -8.69 7.33 -6.99
C TYR A 124 -7.85 8.25 -7.90
N GLY A 125 -6.71 7.78 -8.40
CA GLY A 125 -5.81 8.58 -9.22
C GLY A 125 -4.96 9.56 -8.43
N ILE A 126 -4.90 9.42 -7.11
CA ILE A 126 -4.12 10.28 -6.21
C ILE A 126 -2.73 9.70 -6.03
N GLY A 127 -1.69 10.53 -6.17
CA GLY A 127 -0.31 10.15 -5.87
C GLY A 127 -0.15 9.80 -4.38
N MET A 128 0.41 8.64 -4.11
CA MET A 128 0.58 8.10 -2.76
C MET A 128 1.94 8.45 -2.15
N THR A 129 2.89 8.85 -2.99
CA THR A 129 4.27 9.15 -2.58
C THR A 129 4.66 10.55 -3.02
N ARG A 130 5.75 11.07 -2.42
CA ARG A 130 6.33 12.37 -2.83
C ARG A 130 6.73 12.36 -4.30
N ASN A 131 6.68 13.54 -4.92
CA ASN A 131 7.12 13.72 -6.30
C ASN A 131 8.63 14.01 -6.41
N TYR A 132 9.17 14.82 -5.49
CA TYR A 132 10.59 15.14 -5.48
C TYR A 132 11.46 13.94 -5.09
N PRO A 133 12.61 13.69 -5.76
CA PRO A 133 13.25 14.51 -6.80
C PRO A 133 12.79 14.21 -8.24
N SER A 134 11.97 13.16 -8.46
CA SER A 134 11.56 12.73 -9.81
C SER A 134 10.76 13.81 -10.56
N LYS A 135 9.98 14.59 -9.83
CA LYS A 135 9.21 15.73 -10.36
C LYS A 135 9.16 16.84 -9.32
N ARG A 136 9.33 18.10 -9.75
CA ARG A 136 9.13 19.26 -8.89
C ARG A 136 7.68 19.72 -8.94
N VAL A 137 7.06 19.82 -7.78
CA VAL A 137 5.67 20.29 -7.61
C VAL A 137 5.69 21.50 -6.68
N PRO A 138 5.00 22.61 -7.02
CA PRO A 138 4.91 23.77 -6.14
C PRO A 138 4.35 23.40 -4.75
N GLY A 139 4.99 23.89 -3.69
CA GLY A 139 4.57 23.63 -2.31
C GLY A 139 5.09 22.31 -1.71
N GLU A 140 5.70 21.44 -2.50
CA GLU A 140 6.33 20.23 -1.99
C GLU A 140 7.76 20.50 -1.51
N SER A 141 8.13 19.92 -0.35
CA SER A 141 9.50 20.01 0.17
C SER A 141 10.50 19.39 -0.81
N GLN A 142 11.64 20.06 -0.98
CA GLN A 142 12.75 19.60 -1.83
C GLN A 142 13.96 19.12 -1.03
N ASP A 143 13.72 18.73 0.21
CA ASP A 143 14.71 18.08 1.07
C ASP A 143 14.93 16.61 0.66
N HIS A 144 15.95 15.98 1.21
CA HIS A 144 16.22 14.54 1.06
C HIS A 144 16.11 14.02 -0.39
N PRO A 145 16.97 14.47 -1.31
CA PRO A 145 16.88 14.08 -2.74
C PRO A 145 17.10 12.59 -2.98
N HIS A 146 17.59 11.84 -1.99
CA HIS A 146 17.73 10.38 -2.04
C HIS A 146 16.42 9.63 -1.71
N HIS A 147 15.39 10.30 -1.21
CA HIS A 147 14.07 9.68 -0.97
C HIS A 147 13.23 9.71 -2.25
N THR A 148 13.45 8.77 -3.13
CA THR A 148 12.82 8.69 -4.45
C THR A 148 11.55 7.84 -4.45
N SER A 149 10.48 8.30 -3.79
CA SER A 149 9.20 7.57 -3.73
C SER A 149 9.33 6.23 -2.99
N ILE A 150 9.17 5.06 -3.64
CA ILE A 150 9.44 3.75 -3.02
C ILE A 150 10.75 3.22 -3.59
N TRP A 151 11.74 3.05 -2.74
CA TRP A 151 13.07 2.58 -3.07
C TRP A 151 13.64 1.75 -1.94
N PHE A 152 14.66 0.96 -2.22
CA PHE A 152 15.41 0.21 -1.21
C PHE A 152 16.69 0.95 -0.85
N GLY A 153 16.93 1.14 0.44
CA GLY A 153 18.17 1.70 0.97
C GLY A 153 18.55 1.03 2.29
N HIS A 154 19.84 0.96 2.55
CA HIS A 154 20.39 0.41 3.80
C HIS A 154 21.60 1.24 4.23
N ASP A 155 21.63 1.66 5.47
CA ASP A 155 22.77 2.37 6.03
C ASP A 155 23.81 1.37 6.60
N GLY A 156 25.09 1.63 6.33
CA GLY A 156 26.21 0.99 7.00
C GLY A 156 26.49 -0.48 6.63
N LEU A 157 26.05 -0.96 5.47
CA LEU A 157 26.38 -2.32 5.03
C LEU A 157 27.89 -2.44 4.69
N ASN A 158 28.64 -3.19 5.48
CA ASN A 158 30.10 -3.34 5.35
C ASN A 158 30.85 -1.97 5.36
N GLY A 159 30.34 -0.99 6.12
CA GLY A 159 30.91 0.35 6.19
C GLY A 159 30.65 1.24 4.97
N VAL A 160 29.72 0.83 4.11
CA VAL A 160 29.25 1.58 2.94
C VAL A 160 27.81 1.99 3.14
N ASP A 161 27.48 3.24 2.90
CA ASP A 161 26.12 3.79 3.00
C ASP A 161 25.38 3.58 1.66
N PHE A 162 24.30 2.80 1.68
CA PHE A 162 23.40 2.59 0.54
C PHE A 162 22.08 3.38 0.73
N TRP A 163 22.02 4.25 1.73
CA TRP A 163 20.88 5.10 2.00
C TRP A 163 21.05 6.48 1.37
N ARG A 164 22.21 7.11 1.57
CA ARG A 164 22.49 8.49 1.14
C ARG A 164 23.52 8.50 0.02
N SER A 165 23.09 8.91 -1.17
CA SER A 165 23.99 9.10 -2.31
C SER A 165 25.03 10.23 -2.12
N THR A 166 24.83 11.08 -1.12
CA THR A 166 25.73 12.18 -0.77
C THR A 166 26.78 11.82 0.29
N ALA A 167 26.72 10.60 0.87
CA ALA A 167 27.70 10.18 1.84
C ALA A 167 29.09 9.99 1.18
N PRO A 168 30.21 10.27 1.88
CA PRO A 168 31.56 10.14 1.31
C PRO A 168 31.89 8.72 0.81
N ARG A 169 31.30 7.71 1.44
CA ARG A 169 31.41 6.30 1.03
C ARG A 169 29.98 5.75 0.83
N HIS A 170 29.40 6.06 -0.30
CA HIS A 170 28.10 5.53 -0.65
C HIS A 170 28.21 4.40 -1.68
N GLY A 171 27.28 3.47 -1.57
CA GLY A 171 27.08 2.38 -2.53
C GLY A 171 25.88 2.69 -3.42
N ARG A 172 25.73 1.83 -4.44
CA ARG A 172 24.59 1.86 -5.36
C ARG A 172 23.92 0.50 -5.38
N VAL A 173 22.60 0.50 -5.37
CA VAL A 173 21.82 -0.71 -5.68
C VAL A 173 21.64 -0.75 -7.18
N VAL A 174 22.13 -1.79 -7.82
CA VAL A 174 22.11 -1.91 -9.28
C VAL A 174 21.29 -3.13 -9.64
N GLN A 175 20.27 -2.94 -10.46
CA GLN A 175 19.57 -4.04 -11.08
C GLN A 175 20.48 -4.74 -12.09
N ARG A 176 20.66 -6.05 -11.96
CA ARG A 176 21.44 -6.88 -12.88
C ARG A 176 20.57 -7.45 -13.98
N GLU A 177 19.43 -8.00 -13.60
CA GLU A 177 18.57 -8.72 -14.52
C GLU A 177 17.09 -8.41 -14.23
N LEU A 178 16.32 -8.22 -15.29
CA LEU A 178 14.88 -8.23 -15.26
C LEU A 178 14.43 -9.67 -15.43
N GLY A 179 13.92 -10.26 -14.34
CA GLY A 179 13.41 -11.61 -14.34
C GLY A 179 12.02 -11.70 -14.95
N ARG A 180 11.20 -12.55 -14.39
CA ARG A 180 9.85 -12.81 -14.90
C ARG A 180 8.93 -11.61 -14.70
N THR A 181 8.22 -11.23 -15.78
CA THR A 181 7.12 -10.28 -15.74
C THR A 181 5.82 -11.01 -16.10
N VAL A 182 4.82 -10.94 -15.23
CA VAL A 182 3.52 -11.61 -15.43
C VAL A 182 2.39 -10.62 -15.24
N SER A 183 1.48 -10.59 -16.18
CA SER A 183 0.20 -9.90 -16.08
C SER A 183 -0.91 -10.88 -15.69
N GLY A 184 -1.93 -10.42 -14.97
CA GLY A 184 -3.03 -11.26 -14.54
C GLY A 184 -4.26 -10.47 -14.12
N ASN A 185 -5.37 -11.17 -13.87
CA ASN A 185 -6.65 -10.51 -13.58
C ASN A 185 -6.65 -9.79 -12.21
N ASP A 186 -6.02 -10.39 -11.22
CA ASP A 186 -6.04 -9.95 -9.82
C ASP A 186 -4.64 -9.61 -9.27
N ARG A 187 -3.59 -10.03 -9.98
CA ARG A 187 -2.20 -9.75 -9.61
C ARG A 187 -1.29 -9.65 -10.83
N GLY A 188 -0.23 -8.86 -10.70
CA GLY A 188 0.93 -8.86 -11.58
C GLY A 188 2.19 -9.26 -10.81
N VAL A 189 3.20 -9.75 -11.52
CA VAL A 189 4.51 -10.10 -10.95
C VAL A 189 5.60 -9.38 -11.72
N LEU A 190 6.52 -8.79 -11.00
CA LEU A 190 7.77 -8.24 -11.49
C LEU A 190 8.90 -8.80 -10.62
N GLU A 191 9.76 -9.61 -11.21
CA GLU A 191 10.97 -10.14 -10.56
C GLU A 191 12.19 -9.39 -11.07
N THR A 192 13.11 -9.07 -10.17
CA THR A 192 14.35 -8.35 -10.49
C THR A 192 15.47 -8.77 -9.55
N THR A 193 16.71 -8.79 -10.04
CA THR A 193 17.93 -9.08 -9.27
C THR A 193 19.01 -8.02 -9.49
#